data_0ebdc8caa8e89d4a6759aeadfcd1a15b
#
_entry.id   0ebdc8caa8e89d4a6759aeadfcd1a15b
#
_cell.length_a   1.000
_cell.length_b   1.000
_cell.length_c   1.000
_cell.angle_alpha   90.00
_cell.angle_beta   90.00
_cell.angle_gamma   90.00
#
_symmetry.space_group_name_H-M   'P 1'
#
loop_
_entity.id
_entity.type
_entity.pdbx_description
1 polymer ?
#
loop_
_entity_poly.entity_id
_entity_poly.type
_entity_poly.pdbx_seq_one_letter_code
_entity_poly.pdbx_strand_id
1 'polypeptide(L)'
;MTYESMLAETVAFRGHKGDVGEAYYARPLGGGPWPGIVLIHHMPGWDEWIKEATRKLAHHGLATIAPHLYFREGPGSPDDVGARVRAAGGVADEQVLGDVAGSMEF
;
A
#
# COMPACT_ATOMS: atom_id res chain seq x y z
N MET A 1 9.45 -19.30 -4.53
CA MET A 1 8.22 -19.51 -3.70
C MET A 1 7.01 -19.15 -4.52
N THR A 2 5.99 -19.96 -4.48
CA THR A 2 4.73 -19.67 -5.14
C THR A 2 3.71 -19.14 -4.14
N TYR A 3 2.82 -18.25 -4.59
CA TYR A 3 1.79 -17.66 -3.74
C TYR A 3 0.40 -18.07 -4.24
N GLU A 4 0.22 -19.37 -4.44
CA GLU A 4 -0.97 -19.91 -5.10
C GLU A 4 -2.24 -19.80 -4.26
N SER A 5 -2.11 -19.67 -2.96
CA SER A 5 -3.26 -19.67 -2.04
C SER A 5 -3.66 -18.28 -1.59
N MET A 6 -3.49 -17.28 -2.46
CA MET A 6 -3.84 -15.92 -2.11
C MET A 6 -4.46 -15.16 -3.28
N LEU A 7 -5.20 -14.10 -2.94
CA LEU A 7 -5.60 -13.06 -3.87
C LEU A 7 -4.64 -11.88 -3.68
N ALA A 8 -4.13 -11.32 -4.78
CA ALA A 8 -3.28 -10.12 -4.74
C ALA A 8 -3.66 -9.21 -5.90
N GLU A 9 -3.95 -7.94 -5.62
CA GLU A 9 -4.41 -6.99 -6.63
C GLU A 9 -4.17 -5.54 -6.21
N THR A 10 -4.12 -4.65 -7.19
CA THR A 10 -4.14 -3.21 -6.94
C THR A 10 -5.60 -2.79 -6.77
N VAL A 11 -5.88 -2.06 -5.70
CA VAL A 11 -7.23 -1.61 -5.36
C VAL A 11 -7.24 -0.10 -5.15
N ALA A 12 -8.42 0.51 -5.22
CA ALA A 12 -8.59 1.92 -4.88
C ALA A 12 -8.97 2.03 -3.40
N PHE A 13 -8.50 3.08 -2.75
CA PHE A 13 -8.91 3.40 -1.38
C PHE A 13 -9.12 4.91 -1.24
N ARG A 14 -9.85 5.31 -0.20
CA ARG A 14 -10.04 6.72 0.12
C ARG A 14 -9.09 7.11 1.25
N GLY A 15 -8.17 8.00 0.96
CA GLY A 15 -7.18 8.48 1.90
C GLY A 15 -7.58 9.78 2.57
N HIS A 16 -6.58 10.56 2.92
CA HIS A 16 -6.73 11.84 3.59
C HIS A 16 -7.66 12.77 2.79
N LYS A 17 -8.63 13.38 3.46
CA LYS A 17 -9.64 14.27 2.87
C LYS A 17 -10.49 13.61 1.77
N GLY A 18 -10.59 12.28 1.78
CA GLY A 18 -11.37 11.55 0.80
C GLY A 18 -10.72 11.37 -0.56
N ASP A 19 -9.45 11.75 -0.72
CA ASP A 19 -8.74 11.57 -1.98
C ASP A 19 -8.64 10.09 -2.32
N VAL A 20 -8.94 9.73 -3.56
CA VAL A 20 -8.88 8.35 -4.01
C VAL A 20 -7.48 8.03 -4.52
N GLY A 21 -6.85 7.03 -3.93
CA GLY A 21 -5.54 6.57 -4.32
C GLY A 21 -5.52 5.07 -4.56
N GLU A 22 -4.32 4.55 -4.81
CA GLU A 22 -4.10 3.13 -5.07
C GLU A 22 -3.44 2.47 -3.87
N ALA A 23 -3.77 1.19 -3.65
CA ALA A 23 -3.08 0.36 -2.68
C ALA A 23 -2.89 -1.03 -3.28
N TYR A 24 -1.86 -1.73 -2.83
CA TYR A 24 -1.68 -3.13 -3.16
C TYR A 24 -2.27 -3.95 -2.03
N TYR A 25 -3.17 -4.88 -2.35
CA TYR A 25 -3.88 -5.67 -1.36
C TYR A 25 -3.68 -7.14 -1.63
N ALA A 26 -3.33 -7.91 -0.60
CA ALA A 26 -3.21 -9.35 -0.70
C ALA A 26 -3.83 -10.00 0.54
N ARG A 27 -4.51 -11.12 0.35
CA ARG A 27 -5.11 -11.90 1.42
C ARG A 27 -5.08 -13.39 1.09
N PRO A 28 -5.13 -14.26 2.10
CA PRO A 28 -5.32 -15.69 1.85
C PRO A 28 -6.66 -15.93 1.15
N LEU A 29 -6.75 -17.03 0.40
CA LEU A 29 -8.02 -17.50 -0.11
C LEU A 29 -8.84 -18.10 1.03
N GLY A 30 -10.16 -18.13 0.85
CA GLY A 30 -11.07 -18.72 1.82
C GLY A 30 -11.88 -17.69 2.58
N GLY A 31 -12.57 -18.14 3.61
CA GLY A 31 -13.62 -17.35 4.26
C GLY A 31 -13.18 -16.41 5.37
N GLY A 32 -11.93 -16.39 5.75
CA GLY A 32 -11.51 -15.52 6.86
C GLY A 32 -12.30 -15.74 8.15
N PRO A 33 -12.32 -14.79 9.06
CA PRO A 33 -11.54 -13.57 9.04
C PRO A 33 -10.04 -13.82 9.23
N TRP A 34 -9.22 -12.88 8.77
CA TRP A 34 -7.76 -12.92 8.96
C TRP A 34 -7.29 -11.68 9.69
N PRO A 35 -6.21 -11.77 10.47
CA PRO A 35 -5.59 -10.57 11.02
C PRO A 35 -5.21 -9.60 9.90
N GLY A 36 -5.46 -8.32 10.10
CA GLY A 36 -5.16 -7.29 9.11
C GLY A 36 -3.88 -6.55 9.43
N ILE A 37 -3.13 -6.22 8.38
CA ILE A 37 -1.91 -5.43 8.48
C ILE A 37 -1.94 -4.31 7.45
N VAL A 38 -1.56 -3.10 7.86
CA VAL A 38 -1.23 -2.02 6.94
C VAL A 38 0.28 -1.96 6.84
N LEU A 39 0.81 -2.15 5.63
CA LEU A 39 2.24 -2.13 5.39
C LEU A 39 2.61 -0.79 4.77
N ILE A 40 3.41 -0.01 5.49
CA ILE A 40 3.78 1.34 5.09
C ILE A 40 5.12 1.29 4.35
N HIS A 41 5.15 1.79 3.11
CA HIS A 41 6.39 1.85 2.36
C HIS A 41 7.30 2.93 2.91
N HIS A 42 8.59 2.75 2.72
CA HIS A 42 9.60 3.72 3.13
C HIS A 42 9.92 4.70 1.99
N MET A 43 10.98 5.47 2.16
CA MET A 43 11.33 6.57 1.25
C MET A 43 11.41 6.19 -0.24
N PRO A 44 11.89 5.00 -0.65
CA PRO A 44 11.87 4.61 -2.06
C PRO A 44 10.50 4.56 -2.70
N GLY A 45 9.45 4.43 -1.89
CA GLY A 45 8.08 4.51 -2.39
C GLY A 45 7.40 3.16 -2.57
N TRP A 46 6.35 3.20 -3.37
CA TRP A 46 5.45 2.05 -3.60
C TRP A 46 6.02 1.20 -4.75
N ASP A 47 7.06 0.45 -4.46
CA ASP A 47 7.83 -0.31 -5.43
C ASP A 47 7.51 -1.80 -5.40
N GLU A 48 8.18 -2.56 -6.24
CA GLU A 48 7.98 -4.01 -6.31
C GLU A 48 8.36 -4.71 -5.00
N TRP A 49 9.34 -4.17 -4.26
CA TRP A 49 9.73 -4.73 -2.98
C TRP A 49 8.57 -4.71 -1.97
N ILE A 50 7.86 -3.58 -1.88
CA ILE A 50 6.73 -3.47 -0.94
C ILE A 50 5.57 -4.38 -1.37
N LYS A 51 5.36 -4.55 -2.66
CA LYS A 51 4.33 -5.47 -3.18
C LYS A 51 4.68 -6.91 -2.89
N GLU A 52 5.95 -7.28 -3.04
CA GLU A 52 6.43 -8.62 -2.71
C GLU A 52 6.26 -8.90 -1.21
N ALA A 53 6.60 -7.93 -0.35
CA ALA A 53 6.41 -8.06 1.08
C ALA A 53 4.93 -8.25 1.44
N THR A 54 4.03 -7.53 0.74
CA THR A 54 2.58 -7.67 0.92
C THR A 54 2.12 -9.10 0.61
N ARG A 55 2.57 -9.65 -0.52
CA ARG A 55 2.25 -11.04 -0.89
C ARG A 55 2.80 -12.05 0.12
N LYS A 56 4.00 -11.80 0.62
CA LYS A 56 4.65 -12.67 1.59
C LYS A 56 3.86 -12.74 2.89
N LEU A 57 3.38 -11.59 3.37
CA LEU A 57 2.54 -11.55 4.58
C LEU A 57 1.22 -12.27 4.36
N ALA A 58 0.58 -12.10 3.21
CA ALA A 58 -0.64 -12.82 2.88
C ALA A 58 -0.43 -14.34 2.82
N HIS A 59 0.71 -14.77 2.29
CA HIS A 59 1.08 -16.19 2.25
C HIS A 59 1.16 -16.78 3.66
N HIS A 60 1.49 -15.98 4.65
CA HIS A 60 1.56 -16.40 6.06
C HIS A 60 0.25 -16.15 6.83
N GLY A 61 -0.84 -15.89 6.15
CA GLY A 61 -2.16 -15.83 6.77
C GLY A 61 -2.64 -14.43 7.18
N LEU A 62 -1.97 -13.38 6.71
CA LEU A 62 -2.26 -12.00 7.11
C LEU A 62 -2.86 -11.22 5.94
N ALA A 63 -4.09 -10.71 6.09
CA ALA A 63 -4.67 -9.82 5.10
C ALA A 63 -3.92 -8.49 5.16
N THR A 64 -3.23 -8.12 4.09
CA THR A 64 -2.28 -7.01 4.09
C THR A 64 -2.62 -6.00 3.00
N ILE A 65 -2.69 -4.72 3.37
CA ILE A 65 -2.85 -3.62 2.42
C ILE A 65 -1.63 -2.69 2.51
N ALA A 66 -1.07 -2.36 1.37
CA ALA A 66 0.07 -1.44 1.26
C ALA A 66 -0.36 -0.22 0.45
N PRO A 67 -0.77 0.88 1.11
CA PRO A 67 -1.20 2.06 0.39
C PRO A 67 -0.02 2.77 -0.28
N HIS A 68 -0.28 3.31 -1.46
CA HIS A 68 0.67 4.16 -2.18
C HIS A 68 0.60 5.57 -1.58
N LEU A 69 1.49 5.88 -0.66
CA LEU A 69 1.44 7.16 0.06
C LEU A 69 1.87 8.36 -0.80
N TYR A 70 2.43 8.10 -1.98
CA TYR A 70 2.87 9.13 -2.92
C TYR A 70 1.94 9.28 -4.13
N PHE A 71 0.72 8.74 -4.07
CA PHE A 71 -0.15 8.69 -5.26
C PHE A 71 -0.50 10.07 -5.82
N ARG A 72 -0.46 11.11 -4.97
CA ARG A 72 -0.78 12.48 -5.39
C ARG A 72 0.28 13.11 -6.29
N GLU A 73 1.49 12.51 -6.32
CA GLU A 73 2.57 12.98 -7.19
C GLU A 73 2.36 12.58 -8.66
N GLY A 74 1.35 11.77 -8.93
CA GLY A 74 1.03 11.33 -10.28
C GLY A 74 1.81 10.09 -10.72
N PRO A 75 1.65 9.69 -11.99
CA PRO A 75 2.28 8.47 -12.49
C PRO A 75 3.80 8.63 -12.66
N GLY A 76 4.49 7.51 -12.71
CA GLY A 76 5.92 7.44 -12.90
C GLY A 76 6.49 6.20 -12.25
N SER A 77 7.78 5.95 -12.49
CA SER A 77 8.45 4.87 -11.81
C SER A 77 8.58 5.19 -10.32
N PRO A 78 8.71 4.17 -9.45
CA PRO A 78 8.92 4.42 -8.02
C PRO A 78 10.11 5.35 -7.74
N ASP A 79 11.21 5.21 -8.48
CA ASP A 79 12.38 6.06 -8.32
C ASP A 79 12.07 7.53 -8.65
N ASP A 80 11.37 7.79 -9.74
CA ASP A 80 11.02 9.14 -10.17
C ASP A 80 10.03 9.79 -9.20
N VAL A 81 9.01 9.06 -8.78
CA VAL A 81 8.01 9.55 -7.83
C VAL A 81 8.68 9.84 -6.48
N GLY A 82 9.51 8.92 -5.98
CA GLY A 82 10.25 9.12 -4.73
C GLY A 82 11.17 10.33 -4.79
N ALA A 83 11.84 10.55 -5.93
CA ALA A 83 12.69 11.73 -6.11
C ALA A 83 11.90 13.03 -6.04
N ARG A 84 10.71 13.09 -6.66
CA ARG A 84 9.83 14.27 -6.60
C ARG A 84 9.37 14.53 -5.17
N VAL A 85 9.01 13.50 -4.42
CA VAL A 85 8.60 13.64 -3.01
C VAL A 85 9.74 14.18 -2.17
N ARG A 86 10.95 13.65 -2.33
CA ARG A 86 12.11 14.13 -1.59
C ARG A 86 12.43 15.59 -1.92
N ALA A 87 12.34 15.95 -3.20
CA ALA A 87 12.59 17.34 -3.63
C ALA A 87 11.56 18.31 -3.05
N ALA A 88 10.34 17.87 -2.79
CA ALA A 88 9.28 18.67 -2.18
C ALA A 88 9.33 18.70 -0.65
N GLY A 89 10.31 18.04 -0.02
CA GLY A 89 10.43 18.01 1.44
C GLY A 89 9.69 16.88 2.14
N GLY A 90 9.22 15.90 1.39
CA GLY A 90 8.49 14.75 1.93
C GLY A 90 6.98 14.95 1.91
N VAL A 91 6.27 14.10 2.64
CA VAL A 91 4.81 14.12 2.76
C VAL A 91 4.44 14.56 4.17
N ALA A 92 3.45 15.43 4.28
CA ALA A 92 3.00 15.91 5.59
C ALA A 92 2.45 14.75 6.45
N ASP A 93 2.74 14.77 7.75
CA ASP A 93 2.32 13.72 8.67
C ASP A 93 0.81 13.50 8.67
N GLU A 94 0.02 14.57 8.64
CA GLU A 94 -1.43 14.48 8.62
C GLU A 94 -1.94 13.73 7.40
N GLN A 95 -1.31 13.94 6.25
CA GLN A 95 -1.67 13.25 5.01
C GLN A 95 -1.35 11.76 5.12
N VAL A 96 -0.17 11.41 5.64
CA VAL A 96 0.22 10.01 5.83
C VAL A 96 -0.76 9.32 6.79
N LEU A 97 -1.05 9.95 7.92
CA LEU A 97 -1.97 9.38 8.91
C LEU A 97 -3.37 9.19 8.33
N GLY A 98 -3.86 10.16 7.55
CA GLY A 98 -5.16 10.06 6.90
C GLY A 98 -5.20 8.96 5.85
N ASP A 99 -4.14 8.79 5.08
CA ASP A 99 -4.05 7.73 4.07
C ASP A 99 -4.00 6.35 4.72
N VAL A 100 -3.22 6.19 5.79
CA VAL A 100 -3.15 4.92 6.53
C VAL A 100 -4.51 4.58 7.13
N ALA A 101 -5.18 5.54 7.78
CA ALA A 101 -6.50 5.33 8.35
C ALA A 101 -7.52 4.93 7.26
N GLY A 102 -7.49 5.61 6.12
CA GLY A 102 -8.37 5.29 4.99
C GLY A 102 -8.15 3.90 4.43
N SER A 103 -6.89 3.46 4.35
CA SER A 103 -6.57 2.12 3.85
C SER A 103 -7.07 1.03 4.80
N MET A 104 -7.16 1.31 6.09
CA MET A 104 -7.67 0.35 7.07
C MET A 104 -9.16 0.06 6.90
N GLU A 105 -9.89 0.96 6.28
CA GLU A 105 -11.33 0.81 6.04
C GLU A 105 -11.64 0.03 4.75
N PHE A 106 -10.64 -0.31 3.99
CA PHE A 106 -10.82 -1.12 2.78
C PHE A 106 -11.30 -2.57 3.11
#